data_fe45b830ec54908b204b544d849fdced
#
_entry.id   fe45b830ec54908b204b544d849fdced
#
_cell.length_a   1.000
_cell.length_b   1.000
_cell.length_c   1.000
_cell.angle_alpha   90.00
_cell.angle_beta   90.00
_cell.angle_gamma   90.00
#
_symmetry.space_group_name_H-M   'P 1'
#
loop_
_entity.id
_entity.type
_entity.pdbx_description
1 polymer ?
#
loop_
_entity_poly.entity_id
_entity_poly.type
_entity_poly.pdbx_seq_one_letter_code
_entity_poly.pdbx_strand_id
1 'polypeptide(L)'
;DSVVTVGSGAFVFSTVRRVTVGNNVVLIDMYAFQGCDKLRYVNIPDSVKRISYYAFYGCTSLKSLYLGKGVETISDYAFYQCSQLNYINLPKSLKTIGDFAFKDCYKLLYVYYEGSEADYEALGITGTNHVISDAKKFYNYNYEG
;
A
#
# COMPACT_ATOMS: atom_id res chain seq x y z
N ASP A 1 3.77 -26.83 1.69
CA ASP A 1 2.61 -26.05 2.16
C ASP A 1 2.90 -24.58 1.96
N SER A 2 2.13 -23.90 1.13
CA SER A 2 2.34 -22.51 0.77
C SER A 2 1.48 -21.60 1.64
N VAL A 3 2.08 -20.58 2.27
CA VAL A 3 1.35 -19.52 2.96
C VAL A 3 0.62 -18.69 1.91
N VAL A 4 -0.70 -18.64 1.97
CA VAL A 4 -1.56 -17.91 1.02
C VAL A 4 -2.07 -16.59 1.61
N THR A 5 -1.98 -16.43 2.92
CA THR A 5 -2.49 -15.25 3.64
C THR A 5 -1.53 -14.84 4.75
N VAL A 6 -1.27 -13.56 4.85
CA VAL A 6 -0.78 -12.97 6.10
C VAL A 6 -2.03 -12.66 6.93
N GLY A 7 -2.26 -13.46 7.97
CA GLY A 7 -3.50 -13.46 8.74
C GLY A 7 -3.76 -12.18 9.52
N SER A 8 -5.02 -12.02 9.94
CA SER A 8 -5.47 -10.87 10.72
C SER A 8 -4.63 -10.70 12.00
N GLY A 9 -4.10 -9.50 12.19
CA GLY A 9 -3.31 -9.14 13.36
C GLY A 9 -1.98 -9.87 13.52
N ALA A 10 -1.50 -10.60 12.50
CA ALA A 10 -0.34 -11.48 12.61
C ALA A 10 0.93 -10.81 13.19
N PHE A 11 1.14 -9.52 12.92
CA PHE A 11 2.32 -8.76 13.36
C PHE A 11 1.95 -7.45 14.08
N VAL A 12 0.76 -7.35 14.67
CA VAL A 12 0.32 -6.15 15.39
C VAL A 12 1.37 -5.72 16.42
N PHE A 13 1.77 -4.43 16.37
CA PHE A 13 2.78 -3.81 17.22
C PHE A 13 4.15 -4.51 17.21
N SER A 14 4.44 -5.28 16.16
CA SER A 14 5.76 -5.90 16.02
C SER A 14 6.86 -4.85 15.78
N THR A 15 8.07 -5.14 16.30
CA THR A 15 9.25 -4.28 16.13
C THR A 15 10.03 -4.57 14.83
N VAL A 16 9.46 -5.32 13.91
CA VAL A 16 10.07 -5.63 12.61
C VAL A 16 10.41 -4.35 11.84
N ARG A 17 11.56 -4.35 11.19
CA ARG A 17 12.05 -3.19 10.42
C ARG A 17 11.89 -3.37 8.91
N ARG A 18 11.82 -4.59 8.45
CA ARG A 18 11.67 -4.96 7.04
C ARG A 18 10.77 -6.19 6.94
N VAL A 19 9.89 -6.17 5.96
CA VAL A 19 9.02 -7.29 5.61
C VAL A 19 9.17 -7.59 4.13
N THR A 20 9.40 -8.86 3.83
CA THR A 20 9.28 -9.41 2.48
C THR A 20 8.17 -10.44 2.52
N VAL A 21 7.08 -10.15 1.83
CA VAL A 21 5.94 -11.06 1.74
C VAL A 21 6.26 -12.13 0.70
N GLY A 22 5.93 -13.39 1.03
CA GLY A 22 6.20 -14.54 0.16
C GLY A 22 5.38 -14.54 -1.13
N ASN A 23 5.94 -15.07 -2.21
CA ASN A 23 5.36 -15.02 -3.56
C ASN A 23 4.09 -15.85 -3.77
N ASN A 24 3.62 -16.58 -2.75
CA ASN A 24 2.35 -17.31 -2.79
C ASN A 24 1.23 -16.60 -2.01
N VAL A 25 1.54 -15.50 -1.33
CA VAL A 25 0.57 -14.75 -0.54
C VAL A 25 -0.37 -13.99 -1.46
N VAL A 26 -1.67 -14.20 -1.31
CA VAL A 26 -2.74 -13.58 -2.09
C VAL A 26 -3.44 -12.46 -1.31
N LEU A 27 -3.43 -12.55 0.02
CA LEU A 27 -4.13 -11.65 0.92
C LEU A 27 -3.22 -11.19 2.07
N ILE A 28 -3.15 -9.89 2.29
CA ILE A 28 -2.69 -9.29 3.55
C ILE A 28 -3.95 -8.87 4.30
N ASP A 29 -4.26 -9.58 5.38
CA ASP A 29 -5.53 -9.47 6.07
C ASP A 29 -5.57 -8.30 7.06
N MET A 30 -6.75 -8.08 7.67
CA MET A 30 -7.03 -6.93 8.54
C MET A 30 -6.00 -6.82 9.67
N TYR A 31 -5.53 -5.61 9.93
CA TYR A 31 -4.59 -5.31 11.03
C TYR A 31 -3.24 -6.06 10.96
N ALA A 32 -2.91 -6.74 9.86
CA ALA A 32 -1.76 -7.66 9.78
C ALA A 32 -0.45 -7.04 10.31
N PHE A 33 -0.18 -5.79 10.00
CA PHE A 33 1.00 -5.02 10.43
C PHE A 33 0.63 -3.74 11.19
N GLN A 34 -0.56 -3.68 11.79
CA GLN A 34 -0.99 -2.50 12.53
C GLN A 34 0.03 -2.12 13.62
N GLY A 35 0.37 -0.84 13.67
CA GLY A 35 1.25 -0.30 14.72
C GLY A 35 2.69 -0.78 14.66
N CYS A 36 3.14 -1.35 13.53
CA CYS A 36 4.55 -1.68 13.32
C CYS A 36 5.37 -0.40 13.13
N ASP A 37 5.56 0.36 14.20
CA ASP A 37 6.17 1.69 14.18
C ASP A 37 7.65 1.72 13.77
N LYS A 38 8.34 0.58 13.77
CA LYS A 38 9.73 0.42 13.32
C LYS A 38 9.84 -0.07 11.87
N LEU A 39 8.73 -0.45 11.25
CA LEU A 39 8.71 -0.96 9.88
C LEU A 39 9.07 0.15 8.89
N ARG A 40 10.16 -0.04 8.13
CA ARG A 40 10.70 0.96 7.19
C ARG A 40 10.48 0.59 5.73
N TYR A 41 10.47 -0.69 5.42
CA TYR A 41 10.42 -1.21 4.06
C TYR A 41 9.49 -2.40 3.99
N VAL A 42 8.59 -2.37 3.02
CA VAL A 42 7.69 -3.48 2.71
C VAL A 42 7.77 -3.77 1.22
N ASN A 43 8.01 -5.03 0.89
CA ASN A 43 7.88 -5.53 -0.46
C ASN A 43 6.67 -6.46 -0.54
N ILE A 44 5.66 -6.06 -1.30
CA ILE A 44 4.43 -6.81 -1.55
C ILE A 44 4.53 -7.42 -2.95
N PRO A 45 4.55 -8.75 -3.09
CA PRO A 45 4.76 -9.42 -4.37
C PRO A 45 3.55 -9.35 -5.30
N ASP A 46 3.76 -9.70 -6.56
CA ASP A 46 2.74 -9.71 -7.60
C ASP A 46 1.58 -10.68 -7.35
N SER A 47 1.77 -11.66 -6.46
CA SER A 47 0.72 -12.60 -6.06
C SER A 47 -0.40 -11.98 -5.23
N VAL A 48 -0.10 -10.92 -4.47
CA VAL A 48 -1.07 -10.27 -3.58
C VAL A 48 -2.14 -9.54 -4.40
N LYS A 49 -3.41 -9.85 -4.11
CA LYS A 49 -4.59 -9.25 -4.74
C LYS A 49 -5.23 -8.18 -3.87
N ARG A 50 -5.19 -8.37 -2.55
CA ARG A 50 -5.85 -7.45 -1.62
C ARG A 50 -4.99 -7.14 -0.42
N ILE A 51 -5.01 -5.85 -0.05
CA ILE A 51 -4.53 -5.33 1.22
C ILE A 51 -5.76 -4.85 1.98
N SER A 52 -6.07 -5.53 3.10
CA SER A 52 -7.31 -5.33 3.84
C SER A 52 -7.28 -4.11 4.76
N TYR A 53 -8.39 -3.91 5.47
CA TYR A 53 -8.62 -2.77 6.37
C TYR A 53 -7.53 -2.67 7.44
N TYR A 54 -6.97 -1.48 7.62
CA TYR A 54 -5.98 -1.17 8.66
C TYR A 54 -4.69 -2.02 8.59
N ALA A 55 -4.42 -2.71 7.47
CA ALA A 55 -3.32 -3.68 7.38
C ALA A 55 -1.95 -3.10 7.78
N PHE A 56 -1.67 -1.84 7.43
CA PHE A 56 -0.45 -1.11 7.79
C PHE A 56 -0.74 0.18 8.57
N TYR A 57 -1.89 0.25 9.25
CA TYR A 57 -2.25 1.41 10.06
C TYR A 57 -1.17 1.72 11.10
N GLY A 58 -0.75 2.98 11.15
CA GLY A 58 0.24 3.42 12.15
C GLY A 58 1.66 2.89 11.94
N CYS A 59 2.02 2.43 10.73
CA CYS A 59 3.41 2.14 10.36
C CYS A 59 4.18 3.45 10.15
N THR A 60 4.38 4.20 11.23
CA THR A 60 4.86 5.59 11.20
C THR A 60 6.29 5.75 10.67
N SER A 61 7.09 4.68 10.64
CA SER A 61 8.45 4.70 10.06
C SER A 61 8.51 4.22 8.60
N LEU A 62 7.38 3.79 8.01
CA LEU A 62 7.37 3.25 6.65
C LEU A 62 7.75 4.34 5.66
N LYS A 63 8.89 4.16 4.98
CA LYS A 63 9.45 5.14 4.03
C LYS A 63 9.15 4.80 2.59
N SER A 64 9.20 3.52 2.26
CA SER A 64 8.93 3.03 0.92
C SER A 64 8.07 1.78 0.95
N LEU A 65 7.14 1.74 0.04
CA LEU A 65 6.20 0.66 -0.17
C LEU A 65 6.27 0.28 -1.64
N TYR A 66 6.60 -0.96 -1.91
CA TYR A 66 6.44 -1.54 -3.24
C TYR A 66 5.16 -2.37 -3.28
N LEU A 67 4.27 -2.02 -4.19
CA LEU A 67 3.05 -2.77 -4.50
C LEU A 67 3.26 -3.58 -5.76
N GLY A 68 3.20 -4.89 -5.64
CA GLY A 68 3.32 -5.81 -6.77
C GLY A 68 2.21 -5.62 -7.82
N LYS A 69 2.49 -6.05 -9.04
CA LYS A 69 1.63 -5.86 -10.23
C LYS A 69 0.30 -6.60 -10.17
N GLY A 70 0.06 -7.41 -9.15
CA GLY A 70 -1.19 -8.14 -8.95
C GLY A 70 -2.19 -7.46 -8.03
N VAL A 71 -1.82 -6.39 -7.33
CA VAL A 71 -2.70 -5.73 -6.35
C VAL A 71 -3.88 -5.07 -7.05
N GLU A 72 -5.08 -5.49 -6.67
CA GLU A 72 -6.35 -5.00 -7.22
C GLU A 72 -7.12 -4.12 -6.25
N THR A 73 -6.96 -4.35 -4.95
CA THR A 73 -7.73 -3.63 -3.91
C THR A 73 -6.83 -3.21 -2.76
N ILE A 74 -6.91 -1.93 -2.41
CA ILE A 74 -6.43 -1.36 -1.15
C ILE A 74 -7.68 -0.93 -0.39
N SER A 75 -7.94 -1.54 0.78
CA SER A 75 -9.15 -1.27 1.57
C SER A 75 -9.01 0.01 2.40
N ASP A 76 -10.11 0.41 3.06
CA ASP A 76 -10.16 1.62 3.90
C ASP A 76 -9.10 1.57 5.00
N TYR A 77 -8.47 2.70 5.24
CA TYR A 77 -7.45 2.90 6.29
C TYR A 77 -6.21 2.01 6.16
N ALA A 78 -5.98 1.33 5.03
CA ALA A 78 -4.92 0.33 4.91
C ALA A 78 -3.52 0.87 5.26
N PHE A 79 -3.20 2.10 4.87
CA PHE A 79 -1.94 2.80 5.15
C PHE A 79 -2.15 4.10 5.95
N TYR A 80 -3.24 4.18 6.71
CA TYR A 80 -3.54 5.36 7.53
C TYR A 80 -2.40 5.62 8.53
N GLN A 81 -1.97 6.89 8.64
CA GLN A 81 -0.86 7.33 9.48
C GLN A 81 0.52 6.72 9.13
N CYS A 82 0.75 6.31 7.90
CA CYS A 82 2.11 6.03 7.42
C CYS A 82 2.84 7.36 7.14
N SER A 83 3.12 8.12 8.20
CA SER A 83 3.52 9.54 8.14
C SER A 83 4.87 9.80 7.48
N GLN A 84 5.75 8.79 7.38
CA GLN A 84 7.06 8.89 6.72
C GLN A 84 7.05 8.39 5.27
N LEU A 85 5.92 7.87 4.77
CA LEU A 85 5.81 7.37 3.40
C LEU A 85 5.98 8.51 2.42
N ASN A 86 7.05 8.45 1.59
CA ASN A 86 7.43 9.54 0.70
C ASN A 86 6.91 9.34 -0.73
N TYR A 87 6.88 8.12 -1.18
CA TYR A 87 6.36 7.75 -2.50
C TYR A 87 5.67 6.40 -2.48
N ILE A 88 4.75 6.22 -3.42
CA ILE A 88 4.10 4.93 -3.70
C ILE A 88 4.17 4.65 -5.19
N ASN A 89 4.30 3.37 -5.55
CA ASN A 89 3.95 2.89 -6.87
C ASN A 89 2.54 2.30 -6.82
N LEU A 90 1.72 2.63 -7.79
CA LEU A 90 0.39 2.05 -7.97
C LEU A 90 0.38 1.21 -9.25
N PRO A 91 0.12 -0.10 -9.15
CA PRO A 91 0.10 -0.97 -10.32
C PRO A 91 -1.14 -0.74 -11.18
N LYS A 92 -1.03 -1.02 -12.47
CA LYS A 92 -2.16 -0.91 -13.42
C LYS A 92 -3.32 -1.87 -13.10
N SER A 93 -3.04 -2.94 -12.37
CA SER A 93 -4.06 -3.89 -11.88
C SER A 93 -5.02 -3.30 -10.85
N LEU A 94 -4.66 -2.18 -10.24
CA LEU A 94 -5.44 -1.55 -9.16
C LEU A 94 -6.80 -1.10 -9.67
N LYS A 95 -7.86 -1.50 -8.95
CA LYS A 95 -9.26 -1.20 -9.25
C LYS A 95 -9.89 -0.25 -8.25
N THR A 96 -9.50 -0.38 -6.97
CA THR A 96 -10.09 0.41 -5.89
C THR A 96 -9.06 0.79 -4.84
N ILE A 97 -9.18 2.03 -4.36
CA ILE A 97 -8.53 2.54 -3.15
C ILE A 97 -9.65 2.99 -2.22
N GLY A 98 -9.74 2.36 -1.06
CA GLY A 98 -10.75 2.63 -0.05
C GLY A 98 -10.60 4.00 0.61
N ASP A 99 -11.62 4.39 1.38
CA ASP A 99 -11.63 5.66 2.08
C ASP A 99 -10.52 5.74 3.13
N PHE A 100 -9.88 6.90 3.21
CA PHE A 100 -8.81 7.20 4.16
C PHE A 100 -7.59 6.26 4.06
N ALA A 101 -7.45 5.49 2.98
CA ALA A 101 -6.39 4.50 2.85
C ALA A 101 -4.98 5.08 3.05
N PHE A 102 -4.75 6.32 2.62
CA PHE A 102 -3.48 7.04 2.78
C PHE A 102 -3.61 8.33 3.60
N LYS A 103 -4.69 8.46 4.38
CA LYS A 103 -4.84 9.64 5.24
C LYS A 103 -3.69 9.74 6.23
N ASP A 104 -3.25 10.96 6.50
CA ASP A 104 -2.13 11.29 7.39
C ASP A 104 -0.77 10.74 6.95
N CYS A 105 -0.62 10.40 5.66
CA CYS A 105 0.67 10.15 5.01
C CYS A 105 1.32 11.48 4.62
N TYR A 106 1.66 12.31 5.61
CA TYR A 106 2.04 13.73 5.41
C TYR A 106 3.27 13.97 4.54
N LYS A 107 4.13 12.96 4.37
CA LYS A 107 5.32 13.06 3.52
C LYS A 107 5.13 12.50 2.12
N LEU A 108 3.93 12.07 1.75
CA LEU A 108 3.67 11.52 0.43
C LEU A 108 3.72 12.63 -0.63
N LEU A 109 4.80 12.65 -1.41
CA LEU A 109 5.06 13.67 -2.43
C LEU A 109 4.92 13.14 -3.86
N TYR A 110 5.09 11.82 -4.06
CA TYR A 110 5.18 11.22 -5.38
C TYR A 110 4.32 9.98 -5.50
N VAL A 111 3.56 9.92 -6.58
CA VAL A 111 2.80 8.73 -7.00
C VAL A 111 3.28 8.30 -8.37
N TYR A 112 3.79 7.09 -8.48
CA TYR A 112 4.19 6.46 -9.73
C TYR A 112 3.10 5.47 -10.13
N TYR A 113 2.39 5.75 -11.22
CA TYR A 113 1.31 4.90 -11.69
C TYR A 113 1.69 4.19 -12.99
N GLU A 114 1.47 2.88 -13.08
CA GLU A 114 1.82 2.07 -14.25
C GLU A 114 0.89 2.30 -15.45
N GLY A 115 -0.33 2.79 -15.23
CA GLY A 115 -1.29 3.13 -16.28
C GLY A 115 -1.16 4.55 -16.78
N SER A 116 -2.03 4.89 -17.75
CA SER A 116 -2.17 6.26 -18.25
C SER A 116 -2.85 7.19 -17.23
N GLU A 117 -2.79 8.49 -17.50
CA GLU A 117 -3.54 9.48 -16.71
C GLU A 117 -5.05 9.18 -16.72
N ALA A 118 -5.61 8.81 -17.87
CA ALA A 118 -7.02 8.44 -17.97
C ALA A 118 -7.38 7.21 -17.14
N ASP A 119 -6.48 6.19 -17.09
CA ASP A 119 -6.67 5.03 -16.22
C ASP A 119 -6.65 5.42 -14.73
N TYR A 120 -5.77 6.37 -14.36
CA TYR A 120 -5.69 6.88 -12.99
C TYR A 120 -6.96 7.64 -12.59
N GLU A 121 -7.47 8.52 -13.47
CA GLU A 121 -8.72 9.25 -13.23
C GLU A 121 -9.91 8.30 -13.08
N ALA A 122 -9.93 7.20 -13.84
CA ALA A 122 -10.96 6.18 -13.77
C ALA A 122 -11.00 5.43 -12.42
N LEU A 123 -9.91 5.47 -11.61
CA LEU A 123 -9.93 4.91 -10.26
C LEU A 123 -10.87 5.67 -9.32
N GLY A 124 -11.25 6.91 -9.66
CA GLY A 124 -12.19 7.71 -8.88
C GLY A 124 -11.73 7.95 -7.45
N ILE A 125 -10.42 8.23 -7.25
CA ILE A 125 -9.85 8.43 -5.91
C ILE A 125 -10.54 9.60 -5.23
N THR A 126 -11.17 9.34 -4.08
CA THR A 126 -12.00 10.31 -3.37
C THR A 126 -11.17 11.33 -2.58
N GLY A 127 -11.78 12.45 -2.20
CA GLY A 127 -11.17 13.48 -1.36
C GLY A 127 -10.74 13.00 0.03
N THR A 128 -11.18 11.81 0.46
CA THR A 128 -10.70 11.16 1.69
C THR A 128 -9.22 10.76 1.60
N ASN A 129 -8.70 10.65 0.35
CA ASN A 129 -7.30 10.37 0.03
C ASN A 129 -6.62 11.59 -0.62
N HIS A 130 -6.91 12.81 -0.15
CA HIS A 130 -6.39 14.05 -0.70
C HIS A 130 -4.85 14.07 -0.83
N VAL A 131 -4.13 13.42 0.07
CA VAL A 131 -2.65 13.34 -0.01
C VAL A 131 -2.16 12.67 -1.29
N ILE A 132 -2.90 11.66 -1.82
CA ILE A 132 -2.59 11.07 -3.13
C ILE A 132 -2.95 12.07 -4.23
N SER A 133 -4.10 12.75 -4.12
CA SER A 133 -4.55 13.72 -5.11
C SER A 133 -3.60 14.91 -5.21
N ASP A 134 -3.01 15.33 -4.11
CA ASP A 134 -2.06 16.47 -4.03
C ASP A 134 -0.64 16.10 -4.46
N ALA A 135 -0.27 14.82 -4.36
CA ALA A 135 1.06 14.35 -4.73
C ALA A 135 1.34 14.52 -6.23
N LYS A 136 2.61 14.68 -6.60
CA LYS A 136 3.04 14.71 -8.00
C LYS A 136 2.92 13.31 -8.60
N LYS A 137 2.23 13.19 -9.75
CA LYS A 137 1.99 11.94 -10.45
C LYS A 137 2.96 11.74 -11.60
N PHE A 138 3.36 10.49 -11.80
CA PHE A 138 4.12 10.03 -12.96
C PHE A 138 3.37 8.84 -13.54
N TYR A 139 2.90 8.99 -14.78
CA TYR A 139 2.10 7.98 -15.48
C TYR A 139 2.94 7.13 -16.43
N ASN A 140 2.40 5.97 -16.80
CA ASN A 140 3.06 4.98 -17.66
C ASN A 140 4.44 4.57 -17.10
N TYR A 141 4.56 4.57 -15.78
CA TYR A 141 5.80 4.27 -15.09
C TYR A 141 5.99 2.76 -14.98
N ASN A 142 7.05 2.24 -15.61
CA ASN A 142 7.47 0.86 -15.42
C ASN A 142 8.53 0.81 -14.33
N TYR A 143 8.17 0.24 -13.19
CA TYR A 143 9.13 -0.11 -12.17
C TYR A 143 9.72 -1.48 -12.51
N GLU A 144 10.94 -1.46 -13.03
CA GLU A 144 11.77 -2.67 -13.13
C GLU A 144 12.52 -2.77 -11.81
N GLY A 145 11.99 -3.62 -10.92
CA GLY A 145 12.50 -3.83 -9.58
C GLY A 145 13.87 -4.49 -9.53
#